data_ced10f60e0755d4f6e8c982f137674e0
#
_entry.id   ced10f60e0755d4f6e8c982f137674e0
#
_cell.length_a   1.000
_cell.length_b   1.000
_cell.length_c   1.000
_cell.angle_alpha   90.00
_cell.angle_beta   90.00
_cell.angle_gamma   90.00
#
_symmetry.space_group_name_H-M   'P 1'
#
loop_
_entity.id
_entity.type
_entity.pdbx_description
1 polymer ?
#
loop_
_entity_poly.entity_id
_entity_poly.type
_entity_poly.pdbx_seq_one_letter_code
_entity_poly.pdbx_strand_id
1 'polypeptide(L)'
;MIKKNFKLQLIAVGLITGSFLSSCYYDSKEDLFGTNTCDTVDVTYATTIVPILESQCYSCHNTANADILGSGTNLEGYVNLMDYVTASDPDNSSFYNTVAWVPGNSFMPKSGSQLGDCYISKIRAWINAGAVNN
;
A
#
# COMPACT_ATOMS: atom_id res chain seq x y z
N MET A 1 -33.48 -53.48 29.01
CA MET A 1 -32.07 -53.21 28.70
C MET A 1 -31.86 -52.19 27.55
N ILE A 2 -32.83 -51.89 26.69
CA ILE A 2 -32.70 -51.03 25.50
C ILE A 2 -32.59 -49.52 25.83
N LYS A 3 -33.24 -49.03 26.90
CA LYS A 3 -33.24 -47.59 27.25
C LYS A 3 -31.89 -47.02 27.71
N LYS A 4 -30.98 -47.87 28.25
CA LYS A 4 -29.68 -47.43 28.75
C LYS A 4 -28.68 -47.15 27.59
N ASN A 5 -28.79 -47.93 26.53
CA ASN A 5 -27.91 -47.76 25.35
C ASN A 5 -28.30 -46.56 24.49
N PHE A 6 -29.60 -46.20 24.49
CA PHE A 6 -30.08 -45.02 23.73
C PHE A 6 -29.55 -43.70 24.29
N LYS A 7 -29.50 -43.55 25.63
CA LYS A 7 -28.93 -42.37 26.28
C LYS A 7 -27.42 -42.26 26.02
N LEU A 8 -26.71 -43.39 26.02
CA LEU A 8 -25.27 -43.40 25.74
C LEU A 8 -24.96 -43.05 24.29
N GLN A 9 -25.79 -43.47 23.34
CA GLN A 9 -25.67 -43.12 21.93
C GLN A 9 -25.95 -41.65 21.68
N LEU A 10 -26.92 -41.03 22.35
CA LEU A 10 -27.20 -39.60 22.24
C LEU A 10 -26.07 -38.72 22.78
N ILE A 11 -25.41 -39.16 23.87
CA ILE A 11 -24.24 -38.44 24.43
C ILE A 11 -23.04 -38.55 23.48
N ALA A 12 -22.82 -39.73 22.89
CA ALA A 12 -21.72 -39.92 21.92
C ALA A 12 -21.90 -39.08 20.64
N VAL A 13 -23.11 -38.99 20.11
CA VAL A 13 -23.44 -38.16 18.95
C VAL A 13 -23.28 -36.66 19.28
N GLY A 14 -23.70 -36.22 20.46
CA GLY A 14 -23.56 -34.86 20.93
C GLY A 14 -22.08 -34.41 21.09
N LEU A 15 -21.21 -35.32 21.54
CA LEU A 15 -19.78 -35.09 21.67
C LEU A 15 -19.08 -34.99 20.32
N ILE A 16 -19.50 -35.77 19.34
CA ILE A 16 -18.92 -35.76 17.99
C ILE A 16 -19.32 -34.47 17.21
N THR A 17 -20.61 -34.05 17.33
CA THR A 17 -21.07 -32.81 16.67
C THR A 17 -20.48 -31.55 17.29
N GLY A 18 -20.17 -31.54 18.59
CA GLY A 18 -19.52 -30.41 19.27
C GLY A 18 -18.08 -30.17 18.83
N SER A 19 -17.37 -31.20 18.34
CA SER A 19 -15.95 -31.08 17.91
C SER A 19 -15.77 -30.44 16.55
N PHE A 20 -16.83 -30.33 15.74
CA PHE A 20 -16.73 -29.73 14.39
C PHE A 20 -16.96 -28.21 14.37
N LEU A 21 -17.35 -27.60 15.49
CA LEU A 21 -17.63 -26.16 15.54
C LEU A 21 -16.42 -25.29 15.94
N SER A 22 -15.27 -25.89 16.23
CA SER A 22 -14.06 -25.14 16.64
C SER A 22 -13.07 -24.90 15.50
N SER A 23 -13.42 -25.23 14.24
CA SER A 23 -12.47 -25.18 13.12
C SER A 23 -12.47 -23.86 12.30
N CYS A 24 -13.17 -22.83 12.75
CA CYS A 24 -13.24 -21.57 12.00
C CYS A 24 -12.85 -20.35 12.82
N TYR A 25 -11.79 -20.43 13.58
CA TYR A 25 -11.29 -19.23 14.25
C TYR A 25 -9.80 -19.29 14.50
N TYR A 26 -9.03 -18.90 13.53
CA TYR A 26 -7.72 -18.24 13.64
C TYR A 26 -7.14 -18.03 12.24
N ASP A 27 -7.88 -17.28 11.42
CA ASP A 27 -7.23 -16.51 10.37
C ASP A 27 -7.16 -15.08 10.91
N SER A 28 -6.09 -14.76 11.61
CA SER A 28 -5.86 -13.39 12.00
C SER A 28 -5.60 -12.60 10.72
N LYS A 29 -6.28 -11.47 10.59
CA LYS A 29 -6.01 -10.52 9.49
C LYS A 29 -4.51 -10.17 9.37
N GLU A 30 -3.77 -10.37 10.44
CA GLU A 30 -2.33 -10.12 10.54
C GLU A 30 -1.50 -11.15 9.78
N ASP A 31 -1.93 -12.43 9.71
CA ASP A 31 -1.23 -13.47 8.94
C ASP A 31 -1.56 -13.42 7.44
N LEU A 32 -2.75 -12.93 7.05
CA LEU A 32 -3.14 -12.77 5.66
C LEU A 32 -2.62 -11.48 5.02
N PHE A 33 -2.36 -10.46 5.81
CA PHE A 33 -1.88 -9.16 5.32
C PHE A 33 -0.47 -8.85 5.80
N GLY A 34 0.23 -9.79 6.44
CA GLY A 34 1.50 -9.56 7.13
C GLY A 34 1.37 -8.38 8.10
N THR A 35 2.13 -8.31 9.14
CA THR A 35 2.26 -7.05 9.86
C THR A 35 2.57 -5.98 8.82
N ASN A 36 1.63 -5.06 8.56
CA ASN A 36 1.83 -3.94 7.63
C ASN A 36 2.87 -2.96 8.23
N THR A 37 4.02 -3.49 8.61
CA THR A 37 5.20 -2.68 8.81
C THR A 37 5.63 -2.26 7.41
N CYS A 38 5.26 -1.04 7.06
CA CYS A 38 5.71 -0.45 5.83
C CYS A 38 7.24 -0.45 5.83
N ASP A 39 7.84 -1.38 5.08
CA ASP A 39 9.29 -1.45 4.96
C ASP A 39 9.77 -0.26 4.16
N THR A 40 10.54 0.59 4.83
CA THR A 40 11.18 1.78 4.27
C THR A 40 12.70 1.66 4.26
N VAL A 41 13.23 0.45 4.52
CA VAL A 41 14.65 0.13 4.40
C VAL A 41 14.95 -0.21 2.93
N ASP A 42 16.09 0.24 2.44
CA ASP A 42 16.57 -0.04 1.07
C ASP A 42 15.58 0.31 -0.05
N VAL A 43 14.83 1.41 0.12
CA VAL A 43 13.93 1.91 -0.91
C VAL A 43 14.74 2.42 -2.11
N THR A 44 14.52 1.80 -3.28
CA THR A 44 15.22 2.16 -4.52
C THR A 44 14.28 2.83 -5.51
N TYR A 45 14.84 3.60 -6.44
CA TYR A 45 14.06 4.19 -7.52
C TYR A 45 13.42 3.12 -8.41
N ALA A 46 14.23 2.18 -8.93
CA ALA A 46 13.77 1.22 -9.92
C ALA A 46 12.77 0.19 -9.37
N THR A 47 12.99 -0.33 -8.16
CA THR A 47 12.16 -1.44 -7.64
C THR A 47 11.06 -0.99 -6.70
N THR A 48 11.08 0.27 -6.25
CA THR A 48 10.06 0.77 -5.32
C THR A 48 9.32 1.98 -5.87
N ILE A 49 10.03 3.03 -6.31
CA ILE A 49 9.39 4.28 -6.72
C ILE A 49 8.71 4.13 -8.10
N VAL A 50 9.39 3.52 -9.08
CA VAL A 50 8.79 3.30 -10.42
C VAL A 50 7.48 2.52 -10.35
N PRO A 51 7.36 1.37 -9.65
CA PRO A 51 6.08 0.67 -9.51
C PRO A 51 4.97 1.50 -8.86
N ILE A 52 5.30 2.39 -7.90
CA ILE A 52 4.33 3.32 -7.33
C ILE A 52 3.85 4.32 -8.40
N LEU A 53 4.78 4.91 -9.16
CA LEU A 53 4.45 5.85 -10.21
C LEU A 53 3.60 5.21 -11.33
N GLU A 54 3.95 4.01 -11.76
CA GLU A 54 3.22 3.25 -12.77
C GLU A 54 1.78 3.00 -12.35
N SER A 55 1.58 2.55 -11.12
CA SER A 55 0.26 2.17 -10.61
C SER A 55 -0.62 3.37 -10.24
N GLN A 56 -0.03 4.48 -9.81
CA GLN A 56 -0.77 5.59 -9.21
C GLN A 56 -0.75 6.90 -10.04
N CYS A 57 0.25 7.09 -10.90
CA CYS A 57 0.51 8.39 -11.52
C CYS A 57 0.52 8.36 -13.05
N TYR A 58 1.09 7.32 -13.68
CA TYR A 58 1.36 7.32 -15.13
C TYR A 58 0.10 7.26 -16.00
N SER A 59 -1.07 6.96 -15.45
CA SER A 59 -2.33 7.11 -16.19
C SER A 59 -2.53 8.53 -16.74
N CYS A 60 -2.03 9.54 -16.01
CA CYS A 60 -2.12 10.95 -16.40
C CYS A 60 -0.76 11.61 -16.61
N HIS A 61 0.29 11.17 -15.88
CA HIS A 61 1.57 11.85 -15.80
C HIS A 61 2.72 11.09 -16.52
N ASN A 62 2.39 10.28 -17.53
CA ASN A 62 3.37 9.71 -18.44
C ASN A 62 3.66 10.66 -19.62
N THR A 63 4.68 10.38 -20.41
CA THR A 63 5.12 11.20 -21.53
C THR A 63 3.99 11.44 -22.56
N ALA A 64 3.11 10.48 -22.80
CA ALA A 64 2.03 10.61 -23.76
C ALA A 64 0.85 11.44 -23.25
N ASN A 65 0.61 11.42 -21.94
CA ASN A 65 -0.61 11.99 -21.34
C ASN A 65 -0.35 13.27 -20.54
N ALA A 66 0.89 13.59 -20.23
CA ALA A 66 1.25 14.71 -19.35
C ALA A 66 0.61 16.04 -19.79
N ASP A 67 0.64 16.36 -21.07
CA ASP A 67 0.07 17.62 -21.58
C ASP A 67 -1.48 17.62 -21.62
N ILE A 68 -2.07 16.45 -21.76
CA ILE A 68 -3.54 16.31 -21.97
C ILE A 68 -4.25 16.11 -20.62
N LEU A 69 -3.73 15.23 -19.79
CA LEU A 69 -4.34 14.79 -18.53
C LEU A 69 -3.56 15.25 -17.30
N GLY A 70 -2.25 15.40 -17.41
CA GLY A 70 -1.33 15.72 -16.34
C GLY A 70 -1.07 17.20 -16.11
N SER A 71 -1.77 18.10 -16.84
CA SER A 71 -1.58 19.56 -16.78
C SER A 71 -0.12 19.98 -17.02
N GLY A 72 0.55 19.31 -17.94
CA GLY A 72 1.96 19.55 -18.30
C GLY A 72 2.98 18.90 -17.36
N THR A 73 2.54 18.16 -16.35
CA THR A 73 3.44 17.47 -15.41
C THR A 73 3.76 16.07 -15.93
N ASN A 74 5.01 15.83 -16.33
CA ASN A 74 5.51 14.51 -16.70
C ASN A 74 6.34 13.93 -15.54
N LEU A 75 5.99 12.75 -15.06
CA LEU A 75 6.71 12.04 -14.00
C LEU A 75 7.40 10.77 -14.52
N GLU A 76 7.27 10.48 -15.82
CA GLU A 76 7.86 9.29 -16.41
C GLU A 76 9.36 9.47 -16.63
N GLY A 77 10.12 8.54 -16.03
CA GLY A 77 11.57 8.57 -16.05
C GLY A 77 12.18 9.46 -14.95
N TYR A 78 13.37 9.04 -14.52
CA TYR A 78 14.06 9.65 -13.38
C TYR A 78 14.30 11.16 -13.56
N VAL A 79 14.74 11.57 -14.73
CA VAL A 79 15.08 12.98 -15.00
C VAL A 79 13.85 13.87 -14.84
N ASN A 80 12.71 13.48 -15.42
CA ASN A 80 11.48 14.25 -15.33
C ASN A 80 10.94 14.31 -13.89
N LEU A 81 11.05 13.20 -13.14
CA LEU A 81 10.63 13.17 -11.74
C LEU A 81 11.48 14.13 -10.89
N MET A 82 12.78 14.24 -11.17
CA MET A 82 13.69 15.11 -10.42
C MET A 82 13.41 16.60 -10.58
N ASP A 83 12.63 17.03 -11.57
CA ASP A 83 12.14 18.41 -11.67
C ASP A 83 11.22 18.80 -10.50
N TYR A 84 10.66 17.80 -9.80
CA TYR A 84 9.70 17.95 -8.71
C TYR A 84 10.23 17.45 -7.35
N VAL A 85 11.51 17.02 -7.30
CA VAL A 85 12.13 16.43 -6.12
C VAL A 85 13.38 17.19 -5.72
N THR A 86 13.46 17.58 -4.46
CA THR A 86 14.68 18.10 -3.84
C THR A 86 15.37 16.96 -3.09
N ALA A 87 16.51 16.51 -3.57
CA ALA A 87 17.25 15.40 -2.96
C ALA A 87 17.57 15.68 -1.48
N SER A 88 17.35 14.68 -0.63
CA SER A 88 17.50 14.73 0.84
C SER A 88 16.57 15.72 1.56
N ASP A 89 15.58 16.30 0.86
CA ASP A 89 14.66 17.27 1.43
C ASP A 89 13.21 17.02 0.93
N PRO A 90 12.48 16.10 1.53
CA PRO A 90 11.09 15.83 1.16
C PRO A 90 10.18 17.03 1.40
N ASP A 91 10.42 17.82 2.44
CA ASP A 91 9.54 18.92 2.81
C ASP A 91 9.62 20.10 1.79
N ASN A 92 10.68 20.19 1.03
CA ASN A 92 10.83 21.11 -0.11
C ASN A 92 10.69 20.41 -1.48
N SER A 93 10.23 19.17 -1.51
CA SER A 93 9.91 18.43 -2.74
C SER A 93 8.44 18.59 -3.09
N SER A 94 8.13 19.27 -4.21
CA SER A 94 6.73 19.50 -4.62
C SER A 94 6.00 18.20 -4.91
N PHE A 95 6.69 17.18 -5.44
CA PHE A 95 6.15 15.83 -5.62
C PHE A 95 5.66 15.24 -4.29
N TYR A 96 6.53 15.23 -3.25
CA TYR A 96 6.16 14.70 -1.95
C TYR A 96 4.99 15.49 -1.32
N ASN A 97 5.08 16.81 -1.29
CA ASN A 97 4.07 17.67 -0.69
C ASN A 97 2.69 17.48 -1.33
N THR A 98 2.67 17.23 -2.64
CA THR A 98 1.45 17.01 -3.40
C THR A 98 0.80 15.66 -3.08
N VAL A 99 1.58 14.57 -3.00
CA VAL A 99 1.04 13.23 -2.70
C VAL A 99 0.78 13.02 -1.21
N ALA A 100 1.50 13.69 -0.34
CA ALA A 100 1.28 13.69 1.11
C ALA A 100 0.15 14.65 1.55
N TRP A 101 -0.44 15.40 0.62
CA TRP A 101 -1.51 16.36 0.86
C TRP A 101 -1.13 17.44 1.87
N VAL A 102 0.11 17.93 1.77
CA VAL A 102 0.56 19.03 2.63
C VAL A 102 -0.24 20.29 2.32
N PRO A 103 -0.84 20.95 3.32
CA PRO A 103 -1.65 22.15 3.12
C PRO A 103 -0.91 23.24 2.33
N GLY A 104 -1.62 23.88 1.40
CA GLY A 104 -1.03 24.91 0.53
C GLY A 104 -0.49 24.36 -0.81
N ASN A 105 -0.48 23.05 -0.99
CA ASN A 105 -0.08 22.38 -2.24
C ASN A 105 -1.30 21.84 -2.99
N SER A 106 -1.13 21.52 -4.26
CA SER A 106 -2.10 20.75 -5.02
C SER A 106 -2.19 19.33 -4.46
N PHE A 107 -3.39 18.77 -4.37
CA PHE A 107 -3.57 17.41 -3.89
C PHE A 107 -3.62 16.42 -5.04
N MET A 108 -2.84 15.36 -4.97
CA MET A 108 -2.83 14.23 -5.88
C MET A 108 -2.94 12.91 -5.11
N PRO A 109 -3.57 11.89 -5.67
CA PRO A 109 -4.31 11.88 -6.95
C PRO A 109 -5.59 12.72 -6.92
N LYS A 110 -5.99 13.26 -8.10
CA LYS A 110 -7.27 14.00 -8.24
C LYS A 110 -8.51 13.11 -8.12
N SER A 111 -8.35 11.81 -8.14
CA SER A 111 -9.43 10.81 -8.00
C SER A 111 -10.11 10.78 -6.63
N GLY A 112 -9.67 11.57 -5.66
CA GLY A 112 -10.38 11.81 -4.41
C GLY A 112 -9.88 11.04 -3.19
N SER A 113 -8.90 10.14 -3.32
CA SER A 113 -8.26 9.46 -2.19
C SER A 113 -6.77 9.72 -2.17
N GLN A 114 -6.23 10.03 -1.00
CA GLN A 114 -4.80 10.13 -0.80
C GLN A 114 -4.12 8.79 -1.06
N LEU A 115 -2.85 8.80 -1.45
CA LEU A 115 -2.03 7.58 -1.49
C LEU A 115 -2.00 6.91 -0.12
N GLY A 116 -1.94 5.58 -0.11
CA GLY A 116 -1.77 4.85 1.15
C GLY A 116 -0.49 5.28 1.88
N ASP A 117 -0.55 5.34 3.22
CA ASP A 117 0.53 5.81 4.08
C ASP A 117 1.88 5.13 3.79
N CYS A 118 1.85 3.86 3.40
CA CYS A 118 3.06 3.14 3.06
C CYS A 118 3.73 3.67 1.77
N TYR A 119 2.97 4.03 0.76
CA TYR A 119 3.54 4.64 -0.45
C TYR A 119 4.17 6.01 -0.14
N ILE A 120 3.48 6.83 0.66
CA ILE A 120 3.97 8.14 1.09
C ILE A 120 5.27 7.98 1.90
N SER A 121 5.30 7.01 2.83
CA SER A 121 6.48 6.72 3.65
C SER A 121 7.67 6.24 2.81
N LYS A 122 7.45 5.40 1.81
CA LYS A 122 8.49 4.95 0.89
C LYS A 122 9.03 6.08 0.02
N ILE A 123 8.16 6.94 -0.50
CA ILE A 123 8.58 8.14 -1.26
C ILE A 123 9.43 9.04 -0.37
N ARG A 124 8.99 9.30 0.87
CA ARG A 124 9.76 10.11 1.83
C ARG A 124 11.13 9.50 2.13
N ALA A 125 11.19 8.18 2.35
CA ALA A 125 12.43 7.47 2.63
C ALA A 125 13.42 7.56 1.46
N TRP A 126 12.95 7.36 0.22
CA TRP A 126 13.78 7.50 -0.98
C TRP A 126 14.33 8.92 -1.15
N ILE A 127 13.51 9.95 -0.94
CA ILE A 127 13.95 11.34 -1.01
C ILE A 127 14.98 11.63 0.07
N ASN A 128 14.75 11.22 1.33
CA ASN A 128 15.68 11.37 2.44
C ASN A 128 17.04 10.69 2.17
N ALA A 129 17.02 9.55 1.47
CA ALA A 129 18.24 8.83 1.05
C ALA A 129 18.97 9.51 -0.13
N GLY A 130 18.54 10.69 -0.56
CA GLY A 130 19.16 11.46 -1.65
C GLY A 130 18.48 11.30 -3.00
N ALA A 131 17.30 10.68 -3.05
CA ALA A 131 16.54 10.46 -4.28
C ALA A 131 17.38 9.81 -5.40
N VAL A 132 18.20 8.82 -5.06
CA VAL A 132 19.19 8.23 -5.99
C VAL A 132 18.50 7.41 -7.08
N ASN A 133 19.07 7.43 -8.30
CA ASN A 133 18.66 6.59 -9.42
C ASN A 133 19.32 5.20 -9.31
N ASN A 134 18.76 4.30 -8.52
CA ASN A 134 19.31 2.99 -8.17
C ASN A 134 18.30 1.85 -8.41
#